data_8e48c17eac0c4c1335952ba4bb41c3b0
#
_entry.id   8e48c17eac0c4c1335952ba4bb41c3b0
#
_cell.length_a   1.000
_cell.length_b   1.000
_cell.length_c   1.000
_cell.angle_alpha   90.00
_cell.angle_beta   90.00
_cell.angle_gamma   90.00
#
_symmetry.space_group_name_H-M   'P 1'
#
loop_
_entity.id
_entity.type
_entity.pdbx_description
1 polymer ?
#
loop_
_entity_poly.entity_id
_entity_poly.type
_entity_poly.pdbx_seq_one_letter_code
_entity_poly.pdbx_strand_id
1 'polypeptide(L)'
;MKINIFLNFFRGIAGGYKVIFQYANYLVQNGNDVIIYYNLQGGKNNKKIPNKIMLLYRKIYLKKYPYYFKLNKEIKQYGISSIKDCNVRNAEICILTSPIVVNESMELSRSKGKKIYFIQGFENWWNKESEIYKSYNVCEKNIVISRWLKDVVDKHSKTKSVIVHNGIDLSKFKVIKENKDRYKHSISMIYHLDEMKGCKYGLEALLKLKENYPDLIVNM
;
A
#
# COMPACT_ATOMS: atom_id res chain seq x y z
N MET A 1 -2.70 -18.42 13.39
CA MET A 1 -2.64 -18.82 11.97
C MET A 1 -1.30 -18.38 11.39
N LYS A 2 -0.83 -19.08 10.34
CA LYS A 2 0.30 -18.63 9.51
C LYS A 2 -0.22 -17.76 8.38
N ILE A 3 0.32 -16.55 8.27
CA ILE A 3 -0.12 -15.55 7.27
C ILE A 3 1.09 -15.12 6.45
N ASN A 4 0.97 -15.19 5.14
CA ASN A 4 1.94 -14.67 4.18
C ASN A 4 1.41 -13.36 3.60
N ILE A 5 2.20 -12.29 3.63
CA ILE A 5 1.88 -10.99 3.03
C ILE A 5 2.87 -10.74 1.90
N PHE A 6 2.36 -10.36 0.72
CA PHE A 6 3.19 -10.11 -0.45
C PHE A 6 3.15 -8.64 -0.86
N LEU A 7 4.32 -8.06 -1.02
CA LEU A 7 4.55 -6.69 -1.46
C LEU A 7 5.49 -6.67 -2.68
N ASN A 8 5.35 -5.69 -3.55
CA ASN A 8 6.41 -5.38 -4.49
C ASN A 8 7.60 -4.75 -3.75
N PHE A 9 8.81 -4.92 -4.29
CA PHE A 9 9.95 -4.20 -3.75
C PHE A 9 9.85 -2.70 -4.07
N PHE A 10 9.90 -1.87 -3.02
CA PHE A 10 9.88 -0.41 -3.14
C PHE A 10 10.85 0.22 -2.14
N ARG A 11 11.62 1.24 -2.56
CA ARG A 11 12.65 1.88 -1.73
C ARG A 11 12.18 3.12 -0.98
N GLY A 12 11.05 3.65 -1.35
CA GLY A 12 10.52 4.90 -0.77
C GLY A 12 9.62 4.68 0.43
N ILE A 13 9.11 5.79 0.94
CA ILE A 13 8.04 5.83 1.92
C ILE A 13 6.71 5.87 1.15
N ALA A 14 5.84 4.91 1.41
CA ALA A 14 4.53 4.87 0.78
C ALA A 14 3.43 4.60 1.82
N GLY A 15 2.35 5.38 1.75
CA GLY A 15 1.22 5.26 2.67
C GLY A 15 0.61 3.86 2.67
N GLY A 16 0.43 3.26 1.49
CA GLY A 16 -0.10 1.91 1.36
C GLY A 16 0.76 0.84 2.04
N TYR A 17 2.09 0.96 1.97
CA TYR A 17 3.00 0.05 2.68
C TYR A 17 2.92 0.23 4.18
N LYS A 18 2.83 1.48 4.67
CA LYS A 18 2.64 1.77 6.09
C LYS A 18 1.37 1.11 6.63
N VAL A 19 0.28 1.16 5.90
CA VAL A 19 -0.98 0.49 6.26
C VAL A 19 -0.77 -1.03 6.36
N ILE A 20 -0.10 -1.66 5.41
CA ILE A 20 0.21 -3.09 5.47
C ILE A 20 1.07 -3.45 6.69
N PHE A 21 2.07 -2.63 7.02
CA PHE A 21 2.90 -2.84 8.22
C PHE A 21 2.11 -2.69 9.51
N GLN A 22 1.14 -1.77 9.58
CA GLN A 22 0.22 -1.64 10.70
C GLN A 22 -0.62 -2.91 10.87
N TYR A 23 -1.21 -3.44 9.78
CA TYR A 23 -1.93 -4.70 9.81
C TYR A 23 -1.04 -5.89 10.18
N ALA A 24 0.19 -5.97 9.65
CA ALA A 24 1.12 -7.02 10.02
C ALA A 24 1.44 -7.02 11.53
N ASN A 25 1.70 -5.84 12.12
CA ASN A 25 1.92 -5.70 13.56
C ASN A 25 0.68 -6.13 14.35
N TYR A 26 -0.51 -5.69 13.93
CA TYR A 26 -1.78 -6.04 14.58
C TYR A 26 -2.04 -7.55 14.53
N LEU A 27 -1.79 -8.19 13.39
CA LEU A 27 -1.97 -9.64 13.22
C LEU A 27 -1.04 -10.43 14.16
N VAL A 28 0.23 -10.02 14.30
CA VAL A 28 1.16 -10.64 15.25
C VAL A 28 0.72 -10.43 16.69
N GLN A 29 0.30 -9.22 17.07
CA GLN A 29 -0.23 -8.92 18.40
C GLN A 29 -1.44 -9.79 18.78
N ASN A 30 -2.18 -10.27 17.78
CA ASN A 30 -3.31 -11.20 17.93
C ASN A 30 -2.91 -12.68 17.74
N GLY A 31 -1.63 -13.03 17.94
CA GLY A 31 -1.15 -14.40 17.99
C GLY A 31 -0.99 -15.08 16.65
N ASN A 32 -0.87 -14.32 15.56
CA ASN A 32 -0.62 -14.89 14.23
C ASN A 32 0.88 -14.88 13.89
N ASP A 33 1.34 -15.91 13.20
CA ASP A 33 2.70 -16.00 12.64
C ASP A 33 2.74 -15.37 11.24
N VAL A 34 3.32 -14.17 11.14
CA VAL A 34 3.30 -13.35 9.92
C VAL A 34 4.67 -13.33 9.25
N ILE A 35 4.70 -13.58 7.93
CA ILE A 35 5.86 -13.35 7.08
C ILE A 35 5.51 -12.34 5.99
N ILE A 36 6.39 -11.38 5.76
CA ILE A 36 6.30 -10.45 4.63
C ILE A 36 7.30 -10.87 3.55
N TYR A 37 6.79 -11.14 2.35
CA TYR A 37 7.57 -11.41 1.16
C TYR A 37 7.60 -10.20 0.24
N TYR A 38 8.80 -9.80 -0.16
CA TYR A 38 9.00 -8.73 -1.14
C TYR A 38 9.39 -9.34 -2.49
N ASN A 39 8.54 -9.14 -3.50
CA ASN A 39 8.87 -9.49 -4.87
C ASN A 39 9.97 -8.57 -5.40
N LEU A 40 11.19 -9.08 -5.46
CA LEU A 40 12.37 -8.30 -5.86
C LEU A 40 12.42 -8.01 -7.36
N GLN A 41 11.64 -8.68 -8.19
CA GLN A 41 11.52 -8.38 -9.63
C GLN A 41 10.42 -7.37 -9.92
N GLY A 42 9.48 -7.19 -9.03
CA GLY A 42 8.46 -6.14 -9.12
C GLY A 42 9.10 -4.74 -9.09
N GLY A 43 8.69 -3.86 -10.01
CA GLY A 43 9.16 -2.48 -10.09
C GLY A 43 10.09 -2.20 -11.29
N LYS A 44 10.41 -0.90 -11.51
CA LYS A 44 11.28 -0.47 -12.62
C LYS A 44 12.67 -1.08 -12.49
N ASN A 45 13.04 -1.89 -13.46
CA ASN A 45 14.40 -2.42 -13.60
C ASN A 45 15.24 -1.47 -14.43
N ASN A 46 16.40 -1.07 -13.91
CA ASN A 46 17.39 -0.39 -14.71
C ASN A 46 18.05 -1.43 -15.64
N LYS A 47 17.73 -1.38 -16.93
CA LYS A 47 18.25 -2.31 -17.96
C LYS A 47 19.79 -2.36 -18.04
N LYS A 48 20.49 -1.36 -17.48
CA LYS A 48 21.96 -1.27 -17.46
C LYS A 48 22.61 -2.11 -16.36
N ILE A 49 21.85 -2.62 -15.38
CA ILE A 49 22.39 -3.40 -14.24
C ILE A 49 21.98 -4.86 -14.41
N PRO A 50 22.92 -5.81 -14.36
CA PRO A 50 22.60 -7.24 -14.39
C PRO A 50 21.63 -7.64 -13.28
N ASN A 51 20.60 -8.43 -13.62
CA ASN A 51 19.53 -8.82 -12.69
C ASN A 51 20.06 -9.42 -11.37
N LYS A 52 21.11 -10.24 -11.43
CA LYS A 52 21.71 -10.86 -10.23
C LYS A 52 22.26 -9.81 -9.25
N ILE A 53 22.95 -8.79 -9.74
CA ILE A 53 23.49 -7.70 -8.92
C ILE A 53 22.36 -6.88 -8.31
N MET A 54 21.33 -6.57 -9.09
CA MET A 54 20.19 -5.84 -8.62
C MET A 54 19.39 -6.60 -7.54
N LEU A 55 19.20 -7.90 -7.69
CA LEU A 55 18.55 -8.74 -6.69
C LEU A 55 19.36 -8.80 -5.38
N LEU A 56 20.69 -8.92 -5.48
CA LEU A 56 21.57 -8.89 -4.29
C LEU A 56 21.46 -7.54 -3.56
N TYR A 57 21.56 -6.43 -4.30
CA TYR A 57 21.40 -5.09 -3.74
C TYR A 57 20.05 -4.93 -3.03
N ARG A 58 18.94 -5.36 -3.65
CA ARG A 58 17.61 -5.29 -3.06
C ARG A 58 17.48 -6.14 -1.79
N LYS A 59 18.11 -7.34 -1.76
CA LYS A 59 18.17 -8.18 -0.55
C LYS A 59 18.91 -7.49 0.59
N ILE A 60 20.05 -6.84 0.30
CA ILE A 60 20.82 -6.09 1.31
C ILE A 60 20.01 -4.92 1.85
N TYR A 61 19.32 -4.20 0.97
CA TYR A 61 18.46 -3.08 1.35
C TYR A 61 17.35 -3.51 2.33
N LEU A 62 16.72 -4.65 2.10
CA LEU A 62 15.66 -5.16 2.96
C LEU A 62 16.09 -5.41 4.42
N LYS A 63 17.38 -5.60 4.71
CA LYS A 63 17.87 -5.76 6.09
C LYS A 63 17.58 -4.54 6.98
N LYS A 64 17.45 -3.35 6.39
CA LYS A 64 17.14 -2.09 7.09
C LYS A 64 15.74 -1.56 6.80
N TYR A 65 14.97 -2.25 5.96
CA TYR A 65 13.63 -1.80 5.55
C TYR A 65 12.55 -2.47 6.39
N PRO A 66 11.47 -1.79 6.77
CA PRO A 66 11.22 -0.36 6.55
C PRO A 66 11.88 0.50 7.63
N TYR A 67 12.79 1.38 7.23
CA TYR A 67 13.51 2.27 8.17
C TYR A 67 12.62 3.35 8.80
N TYR A 68 11.46 3.61 8.19
CA TYR A 68 10.50 4.64 8.61
C TYR A 68 9.33 4.09 9.46
N PHE A 69 9.30 2.79 9.70
CA PHE A 69 8.21 2.14 10.43
C PHE A 69 8.74 1.01 11.33
N LYS A 70 8.32 1.02 12.59
CA LYS A 70 8.72 -0.02 13.55
C LYS A 70 7.86 -1.27 13.38
N LEU A 71 8.39 -2.27 12.69
CA LEU A 71 7.79 -3.60 12.64
C LEU A 71 8.00 -4.35 13.96
N ASN A 72 7.03 -5.20 14.32
CA ASN A 72 7.19 -6.16 15.40
C ASN A 72 8.35 -7.12 15.07
N LYS A 73 9.18 -7.42 16.06
CA LYS A 73 10.39 -8.26 15.90
C LYS A 73 10.10 -9.70 15.48
N GLU A 74 8.90 -10.19 15.73
CA GLU A 74 8.45 -11.53 15.32
C GLU A 74 8.13 -11.62 13.83
N ILE A 75 7.91 -10.49 13.15
CA ILE A 75 7.65 -10.47 11.71
C ILE A 75 8.95 -10.74 10.94
N LYS A 76 8.98 -11.87 10.26
CA LYS A 76 10.09 -12.20 9.35
C LYS A 76 9.86 -11.55 7.98
N GLN A 77 10.94 -11.09 7.36
CA GLN A 77 10.91 -10.44 6.06
C GLN A 77 11.85 -11.15 5.08
N TYR A 78 11.34 -11.49 3.90
CA TYR A 78 12.12 -12.16 2.86
C TYR A 78 12.00 -11.48 1.51
N GLY A 79 13.12 -11.26 0.84
CA GLY A 79 13.16 -10.88 -0.56
C GLY A 79 13.19 -12.11 -1.46
N ILE A 80 12.19 -12.28 -2.29
CA ILE A 80 12.06 -13.39 -3.26
C ILE A 80 12.19 -12.89 -4.69
N SER A 81 12.83 -13.70 -5.54
CA SER A 81 12.99 -13.39 -6.97
C SER A 81 11.77 -13.71 -7.82
N SER A 82 10.87 -14.53 -7.31
CA SER A 82 9.60 -14.90 -7.95
C SER A 82 8.61 -15.43 -6.93
N ILE A 83 7.33 -15.25 -7.20
CA ILE A 83 6.23 -15.76 -6.38
C ILE A 83 5.93 -17.18 -6.85
N LYS A 84 6.67 -18.16 -6.32
CA LYS A 84 6.55 -19.60 -6.62
C LYS A 84 6.55 -20.41 -5.35
N ASP A 85 5.98 -21.60 -5.39
CA ASP A 85 5.83 -22.52 -4.24
C ASP A 85 7.14 -22.77 -3.50
N CYS A 86 8.25 -22.95 -4.22
CA CYS A 86 9.57 -23.21 -3.63
C CYS A 86 10.15 -22.01 -2.84
N ASN A 87 9.64 -20.80 -3.05
CA ASN A 87 10.12 -19.57 -2.40
C ASN A 87 9.22 -19.13 -1.23
N VAL A 88 8.09 -19.82 -1.01
CA VAL A 88 7.05 -19.39 -0.08
C VAL A 88 6.69 -20.53 0.86
N ARG A 89 6.63 -20.28 2.15
CA ARG A 89 6.18 -21.28 3.13
C ARG A 89 4.69 -21.60 2.97
N ASN A 90 4.27 -22.75 3.50
CA ASN A 90 2.86 -23.06 3.67
C ASN A 90 2.22 -22.16 4.73
N ALA A 91 0.98 -21.75 4.50
CA ALA A 91 0.21 -20.86 5.36
C ALA A 91 -1.29 -21.12 5.24
N GLU A 92 -2.08 -20.53 6.10
CA GLU A 92 -3.55 -20.55 5.99
C GLU A 92 -4.07 -19.38 5.16
N ILE A 93 -3.38 -18.23 5.18
CA ILE A 93 -3.79 -17.02 4.47
C ILE A 93 -2.60 -16.42 3.71
N CYS A 94 -2.92 -15.93 2.52
CA CYS A 94 -2.01 -15.24 1.61
C CYS A 94 -2.62 -13.88 1.26
N ILE A 95 -2.06 -12.78 1.80
CA ILE A 95 -2.50 -11.41 1.54
C ILE A 95 -1.66 -10.83 0.40
N LEU A 96 -2.31 -10.43 -0.67
CA LEU A 96 -1.74 -9.87 -1.89
C LEU A 96 -2.13 -8.38 -1.98
N THR A 97 -1.20 -7.51 -2.39
CA THR A 97 -1.38 -6.07 -2.19
C THR A 97 -1.31 -5.22 -3.46
N SER A 98 -1.08 -5.83 -4.62
CA SER A 98 -1.06 -5.12 -5.90
C SER A 98 -1.42 -6.05 -7.06
N PRO A 99 -1.86 -5.53 -8.22
CA PRO A 99 -2.20 -6.36 -9.39
C PRO A 99 -1.04 -7.24 -9.87
N ILE A 100 0.20 -6.74 -9.82
CA ILE A 100 1.39 -7.51 -10.22
C ILE A 100 1.57 -8.72 -9.32
N VAL A 101 1.53 -8.51 -8.01
CA VAL A 101 1.69 -9.59 -7.01
C VAL A 101 0.56 -10.61 -7.14
N VAL A 102 -0.68 -10.16 -7.37
CA VAL A 102 -1.84 -11.02 -7.55
C VAL A 102 -1.67 -11.89 -8.81
N ASN A 103 -1.35 -11.28 -9.94
CA ASN A 103 -1.21 -12.00 -11.20
C ASN A 103 -0.03 -13.01 -11.16
N GLU A 104 1.08 -12.66 -10.52
CA GLU A 104 2.20 -13.60 -10.32
C GLU A 104 1.89 -14.73 -9.33
N SER A 105 0.93 -14.53 -8.42
CA SER A 105 0.51 -15.53 -7.44
C SER A 105 -0.47 -16.58 -7.97
N MET A 106 -0.90 -16.47 -9.24
CA MET A 106 -1.91 -17.38 -9.80
C MET A 106 -1.52 -18.85 -9.70
N GLU A 107 -0.24 -19.16 -9.90
CA GLU A 107 0.31 -20.53 -9.89
C GLU A 107 0.64 -21.05 -8.48
N LEU A 108 0.51 -20.21 -7.42
CA LEU A 108 0.73 -20.69 -6.06
C LEU A 108 -0.32 -21.74 -5.68
N SER A 109 0.15 -22.87 -5.16
CA SER A 109 -0.68 -23.95 -4.68
C SER A 109 -1.54 -23.54 -3.48
N ARG A 110 -2.62 -24.28 -3.23
CA ARG A 110 -3.52 -24.04 -2.08
C ARG A 110 -2.82 -24.16 -0.73
N SER A 111 -1.72 -24.91 -0.64
CA SER A 111 -0.93 -25.03 0.59
C SER A 111 -0.29 -23.71 1.02
N LYS A 112 -0.18 -22.71 0.13
CA LYS A 112 0.36 -21.37 0.44
C LYS A 112 -0.66 -20.43 1.07
N GLY A 113 -1.92 -20.86 1.20
CA GLY A 113 -3.01 -20.19 1.87
C GLY A 113 -4.09 -19.66 0.94
N LYS A 114 -5.28 -19.39 1.52
CA LYS A 114 -6.38 -18.71 0.82
C LYS A 114 -5.92 -17.31 0.41
N LYS A 115 -6.07 -17.00 -0.87
CA LYS A 115 -5.64 -15.72 -1.43
C LYS A 115 -6.67 -14.63 -1.13
N ILE A 116 -6.23 -13.57 -0.48
CA ILE A 116 -7.00 -12.36 -0.19
C ILE A 116 -6.30 -11.19 -0.86
N TYR A 117 -7.00 -10.45 -1.70
CA TYR A 117 -6.47 -9.25 -2.30
C TYR A 117 -6.87 -8.03 -1.48
N PHE A 118 -5.89 -7.33 -0.90
CA PHE A 118 -6.09 -6.09 -0.18
C PHE A 118 -5.81 -4.90 -1.10
N ILE A 119 -6.87 -4.27 -1.61
CA ILE A 119 -6.88 -3.25 -2.65
C ILE A 119 -6.95 -1.87 -2.01
N GLN A 120 -5.91 -1.06 -2.19
CA GLN A 120 -5.80 0.27 -1.61
C GLN A 120 -6.02 1.41 -2.60
N GLY A 121 -6.16 1.12 -3.88
CA GLY A 121 -6.40 2.10 -4.94
C GLY A 121 -6.58 1.44 -6.29
N PHE A 122 -6.97 2.24 -7.27
CA PHE A 122 -7.01 1.83 -8.68
C PHE A 122 -5.65 2.14 -9.31
N GLU A 123 -4.76 1.14 -9.37
CA GLU A 123 -3.32 1.28 -9.68
C GLU A 123 -3.05 1.37 -11.19
N ASN A 124 -3.75 2.26 -11.91
CA ASN A 124 -3.62 2.39 -13.38
C ASN A 124 -2.36 3.15 -13.85
N TRP A 125 -1.61 3.77 -12.94
CA TRP A 125 -0.36 4.49 -13.27
C TRP A 125 0.82 3.58 -13.65
N TRP A 126 0.76 2.29 -13.31
CA TRP A 126 1.80 1.30 -13.63
C TRP A 126 1.29 0.09 -14.40
N ASN A 127 -0.02 -0.15 -14.37
CA ASN A 127 -0.65 -1.35 -14.90
C ASN A 127 -1.65 -0.98 -15.98
N LYS A 128 -1.79 -1.84 -16.98
CA LYS A 128 -2.91 -1.74 -17.92
C LYS A 128 -4.21 -2.09 -17.19
N GLU A 129 -5.29 -1.40 -17.49
CA GLU A 129 -6.59 -1.65 -16.85
C GLU A 129 -7.04 -3.11 -16.96
N SER A 130 -6.78 -3.75 -18.11
CA SER A 130 -7.08 -5.17 -18.32
C SER A 130 -6.39 -6.09 -17.30
N GLU A 131 -5.14 -5.78 -16.93
CA GLU A 131 -4.41 -6.55 -15.91
C GLU A 131 -4.94 -6.28 -14.50
N ILE A 132 -5.38 -5.05 -14.24
CA ILE A 132 -6.03 -4.68 -12.97
C ILE A 132 -7.36 -5.45 -12.83
N TYR A 133 -8.22 -5.41 -13.84
CA TYR A 133 -9.51 -6.13 -13.80
C TYR A 133 -9.34 -7.65 -13.73
N LYS A 134 -8.32 -8.20 -14.38
CA LYS A 134 -7.95 -9.61 -14.26
C LYS A 134 -7.61 -9.96 -12.81
N SER A 135 -6.83 -9.13 -12.13
CA SER A 135 -6.38 -9.38 -10.74
C SER A 135 -7.54 -9.50 -9.75
N TYR A 136 -8.67 -8.79 -9.97
CA TYR A 136 -9.85 -8.86 -9.10
C TYR A 136 -10.53 -10.24 -9.08
N ASN A 137 -10.18 -11.12 -10.03
CA ASN A 137 -10.79 -12.45 -10.20
C ASN A 137 -9.85 -13.62 -9.85
N VAL A 138 -8.68 -13.33 -9.28
CA VAL A 138 -7.68 -14.34 -8.91
C VAL A 138 -7.87 -14.83 -7.47
N CYS A 139 -8.29 -13.95 -6.58
CA CYS A 139 -8.37 -14.21 -5.15
C CYS A 139 -9.76 -14.67 -4.72
N GLU A 140 -9.84 -15.47 -3.66
CA GLU A 140 -11.10 -15.91 -3.06
C GLU A 140 -11.88 -14.74 -2.45
N LYS A 141 -11.17 -13.66 -2.05
CA LYS A 141 -11.77 -12.48 -1.45
C LYS A 141 -11.02 -11.21 -1.83
N ASN A 142 -11.78 -10.16 -2.15
CA ASN A 142 -11.29 -8.81 -2.31
C ASN A 142 -11.67 -7.95 -1.11
N ILE A 143 -10.71 -7.27 -0.52
CA ILE A 143 -10.88 -6.26 0.53
C ILE A 143 -10.52 -4.91 -0.06
N VAL A 144 -11.39 -3.92 0.12
CA VAL A 144 -11.21 -2.54 -0.40
C VAL A 144 -11.31 -1.54 0.74
N ILE A 145 -10.70 -0.36 0.59
CA ILE A 145 -10.62 0.64 1.66
C ILE A 145 -11.70 1.72 1.59
N SER A 146 -12.51 1.76 0.53
CA SER A 146 -13.52 2.80 0.34
C SER A 146 -14.72 2.32 -0.49
N ARG A 147 -15.84 3.04 -0.40
CA ARG A 147 -17.07 2.76 -1.20
C ARG A 147 -16.81 2.90 -2.70
N TRP A 148 -16.18 4.01 -3.11
CA TRP A 148 -15.80 4.22 -4.52
C TRP A 148 -15.01 3.05 -5.09
N LEU A 149 -13.99 2.58 -4.35
CA LEU A 149 -13.16 1.48 -4.80
C LEU A 149 -13.93 0.15 -4.84
N LYS A 150 -14.88 -0.03 -3.90
CA LYS A 150 -15.81 -1.16 -3.94
C LYS A 150 -16.63 -1.19 -5.22
N ASP A 151 -17.20 -0.05 -5.62
CA ASP A 151 -18.01 0.03 -6.81
C ASP A 151 -17.21 -0.30 -8.07
N VAL A 152 -15.96 0.19 -8.15
CA VAL A 152 -15.02 -0.14 -9.24
C VAL A 152 -14.70 -1.65 -9.25
N VAL A 153 -14.32 -2.22 -8.12
CA VAL A 153 -13.94 -3.63 -8.02
C VAL A 153 -15.14 -4.54 -8.31
N ASP A 154 -16.29 -4.28 -7.69
CA ASP A 154 -17.48 -5.12 -7.83
C ASP A 154 -18.09 -5.10 -9.24
N LYS A 155 -17.80 -4.06 -10.04
CA LYS A 155 -18.19 -3.98 -11.46
C LYS A 155 -17.39 -4.97 -12.32
N HIS A 156 -16.16 -5.30 -11.93
CA HIS A 156 -15.23 -6.11 -12.72
C HIS A 156 -14.85 -7.44 -12.05
N SER A 157 -15.32 -7.67 -10.82
CA SER A 157 -15.07 -8.91 -10.07
C SER A 157 -16.27 -9.82 -10.07
N LYS A 158 -16.03 -11.14 -10.16
CA LYS A 158 -17.05 -12.19 -10.01
C LYS A 158 -17.61 -12.29 -8.59
N THR A 159 -16.86 -11.81 -7.59
CA THR A 159 -17.23 -11.86 -6.18
C THR A 159 -17.35 -10.45 -5.60
N LYS A 160 -18.30 -10.25 -4.68
CA LYS A 160 -18.43 -8.97 -3.99
C LYS A 160 -17.28 -8.74 -3.03
N SER A 161 -16.70 -7.53 -3.09
CA SER A 161 -15.65 -7.09 -2.18
C SER A 161 -16.21 -6.66 -0.81
N VAL A 162 -15.34 -6.66 0.19
CA VAL A 162 -15.65 -6.20 1.56
C VAL A 162 -14.91 -4.89 1.81
N ILE A 163 -15.60 -3.90 2.38
CA ILE A 163 -14.95 -2.64 2.80
C ILE A 163 -14.32 -2.83 4.18
N VAL A 164 -13.02 -2.52 4.27
CA VAL A 164 -12.30 -2.35 5.52
C VAL A 164 -11.55 -1.02 5.44
N HIS A 165 -12.07 0.00 6.10
CA HIS A 165 -11.45 1.33 6.10
C HIS A 165 -10.10 1.32 6.79
N ASN A 166 -9.16 2.14 6.29
CA ASN A 166 -7.88 2.34 6.97
C ASN A 166 -8.11 3.02 8.33
N GLY A 167 -7.45 2.49 9.35
CA GLY A 167 -7.48 3.08 10.68
C GLY A 167 -6.56 4.30 10.81
N ILE A 168 -6.85 5.14 11.81
CA ILE A 168 -6.04 6.30 12.21
C ILE A 168 -5.51 6.05 13.62
N ASP A 169 -4.23 6.34 13.83
CA ASP A 169 -3.63 6.31 15.16
C ASP A 169 -4.05 7.57 15.96
N LEU A 170 -5.08 7.46 16.76
CA LEU A 170 -5.64 8.57 17.54
C LEU A 170 -4.67 9.11 18.62
N SER A 171 -3.63 8.35 18.99
CA SER A 171 -2.59 8.87 19.86
C SER A 171 -1.74 9.96 19.21
N LYS A 172 -1.60 9.90 17.88
CA LYS A 172 -0.84 10.85 17.05
C LYS A 172 -1.71 11.90 16.41
N PHE A 173 -2.92 11.52 15.96
CA PHE A 173 -3.86 12.40 15.27
C PHE A 173 -4.98 12.80 16.23
N LYS A 174 -4.73 13.87 16.97
CA LYS A 174 -5.67 14.43 17.94
C LYS A 174 -5.82 15.93 17.75
N VAL A 175 -6.94 16.47 18.21
CA VAL A 175 -7.14 17.92 18.24
C VAL A 175 -6.15 18.51 19.25
N ILE A 176 -5.25 19.40 18.80
CA ILE A 176 -4.28 20.09 19.63
C ILE A 176 -4.77 21.47 20.00
N LYS A 177 -5.46 22.15 19.09
CA LYS A 177 -6.09 23.46 19.28
C LYS A 177 -7.57 23.38 18.94
N GLU A 178 -8.41 23.94 19.80
CA GLU A 178 -9.84 24.14 19.49
C GLU A 178 -10.02 25.08 18.33
N ASN A 179 -11.12 24.97 17.57
CA ASN A 179 -11.36 25.80 16.40
C ASN A 179 -11.33 27.30 16.71
N LYS A 180 -11.85 27.70 17.89
CA LYS A 180 -11.84 29.11 18.36
C LYS A 180 -10.45 29.69 18.59
N ASP A 181 -9.44 28.82 18.83
CA ASP A 181 -8.05 29.22 19.13
C ASP A 181 -7.16 29.17 17.89
N ARG A 182 -7.73 28.85 16.72
CA ARG A 182 -7.01 28.83 15.44
C ARG A 182 -7.10 30.19 14.76
N TYR A 183 -6.10 30.49 13.94
CA TYR A 183 -6.20 31.67 13.07
C TYR A 183 -7.41 31.53 12.16
N LYS A 184 -8.25 32.59 12.13
CA LYS A 184 -9.53 32.59 11.39
C LYS A 184 -9.34 32.27 9.91
N HIS A 185 -8.34 32.86 9.28
CA HIS A 185 -8.04 32.68 7.87
C HIS A 185 -6.75 31.87 7.70
N SER A 186 -6.78 30.60 8.10
CA SER A 186 -5.64 29.69 7.92
C SER A 186 -6.05 28.40 7.23
N ILE A 187 -5.27 27.98 6.25
CA ILE A 187 -5.46 26.76 5.48
C ILE A 187 -4.17 25.95 5.49
N SER A 188 -4.28 24.65 5.65
CA SER A 188 -3.15 23.74 5.49
C SER A 188 -3.39 22.83 4.28
N MET A 189 -2.37 22.68 3.43
CA MET A 189 -2.42 21.83 2.25
C MET A 189 -1.13 21.03 2.14
N ILE A 190 -1.23 19.74 1.78
CA ILE A 190 -0.04 18.93 1.52
C ILE A 190 0.51 19.28 0.14
N TYR A 191 1.76 19.75 0.09
CA TYR A 191 2.47 19.95 -1.17
C TYR A 191 3.01 18.62 -1.69
N HIS A 192 2.82 18.34 -2.98
CA HIS A 192 3.34 17.16 -3.65
C HIS A 192 3.62 17.47 -5.12
N LEU A 193 4.76 16.97 -5.64
CA LEU A 193 5.17 17.18 -7.05
C LEU A 193 4.36 16.34 -8.05
N ASP A 194 3.67 15.31 -7.59
CA ASP A 194 2.86 14.44 -8.44
C ASP A 194 1.57 15.18 -8.83
N GLU A 195 1.35 15.37 -10.13
CA GLU A 195 0.18 16.05 -10.68
C GLU A 195 -1.15 15.42 -10.24
N MET A 196 -1.18 14.10 -10.03
CA MET A 196 -2.36 13.37 -9.54
C MET A 196 -2.79 13.81 -8.13
N LYS A 197 -1.91 14.46 -7.37
CA LYS A 197 -2.24 15.02 -6.04
C LYS A 197 -2.94 16.36 -6.10
N GLY A 198 -3.03 16.98 -7.29
CA GLY A 198 -3.82 18.17 -7.53
C GLY A 198 -3.31 19.45 -6.86
N CYS A 199 -2.04 19.52 -6.44
CA CYS A 199 -1.47 20.69 -5.77
C CYS A 199 -1.62 21.98 -6.58
N LYS A 200 -1.51 21.90 -7.91
CA LYS A 200 -1.71 23.05 -8.81
C LYS A 200 -3.08 23.69 -8.60
N TYR A 201 -4.14 22.87 -8.62
CA TYR A 201 -5.52 23.37 -8.44
C TYR A 201 -5.72 23.97 -7.04
N GLY A 202 -5.10 23.36 -6.02
CA GLY A 202 -5.14 23.91 -4.67
C GLY A 202 -4.47 25.28 -4.59
N LEU A 203 -3.30 25.46 -5.20
CA LEU A 203 -2.60 26.74 -5.27
C LEU A 203 -3.40 27.81 -6.02
N GLU A 204 -3.99 27.49 -7.17
CA GLU A 204 -4.85 28.40 -7.93
C GLU A 204 -6.06 28.87 -7.12
N ALA A 205 -6.69 27.95 -6.37
CA ALA A 205 -7.80 28.28 -5.48
C ALA A 205 -7.37 29.20 -4.32
N LEU A 206 -6.19 28.93 -3.73
CA LEU A 206 -5.63 29.74 -2.64
C LEU A 206 -5.26 31.16 -3.11
N LEU A 207 -4.73 31.31 -4.32
CA LEU A 207 -4.46 32.63 -4.90
C LEU A 207 -5.73 33.48 -5.04
N LYS A 208 -6.81 32.90 -5.58
CA LYS A 208 -8.12 33.58 -5.66
C LYS A 208 -8.67 33.92 -4.28
N LEU A 209 -8.50 33.02 -3.31
CA LEU A 209 -8.98 33.27 -1.95
C LEU A 209 -8.21 34.40 -1.29
N LYS A 210 -6.93 34.58 -1.57
CA LYS A 210 -6.09 35.66 -1.05
C LYS A 210 -6.55 37.05 -1.44
N GLU A 211 -7.23 37.18 -2.59
CA GLU A 211 -7.83 38.48 -3.03
C GLU A 211 -8.91 38.95 -2.05
N ASN A 212 -9.70 38.02 -1.49
CA ASN A 212 -10.78 38.34 -0.55
C ASN A 212 -10.31 38.30 0.92
N TYR A 213 -9.22 37.62 1.22
CA TYR A 213 -8.65 37.46 2.55
C TYR A 213 -7.13 37.76 2.52
N PRO A 214 -6.74 39.06 2.53
CA PRO A 214 -5.32 39.42 2.45
C PRO A 214 -4.46 38.87 3.59
N ASP A 215 -5.07 38.60 4.75
CA ASP A 215 -4.47 38.01 5.94
C ASP A 215 -4.41 36.46 5.92
N LEU A 216 -4.80 35.81 4.80
CA LEU A 216 -4.78 34.36 4.67
C LEU A 216 -3.36 33.79 4.89
N ILE A 217 -3.26 32.86 5.84
CA ILE A 217 -2.05 32.09 6.13
C ILE A 217 -2.19 30.70 5.48
N VAL A 218 -1.21 30.32 4.66
CA VAL A 218 -1.16 29.02 4.02
C VAL A 218 0.04 28.24 4.55
N ASN A 219 -0.22 27.07 5.13
CA ASN A 219 0.80 26.10 5.57
C ASN A 219 0.88 24.96 4.56
N MET A 220 2.07 24.64 4.07
CA MET A 220 2.31 23.62 3.05
C MET A 220 3.37 22.63 3.50
#